data_03b3fa4613c44c041dfe4599ac8c0a32
#
_entry.id   03b3fa4613c44c041dfe4599ac8c0a32
#
_cell.length_a   1.000
_cell.length_b   1.000
_cell.length_c   1.000
_cell.angle_alpha   90.00
_cell.angle_beta   90.00
_cell.angle_gamma   90.00
#
_symmetry.space_group_name_H-M   'P 1'
#
loop_
_entity.id
_entity.type
_entity.pdbx_description
1 polymer ?
#
loop_
_entity_poly.entity_id
_entity_poly.type
_entity_poly.pdbx_seq_one_letter_code
_entity_poly.pdbx_strand_id
1 'polypeptide(L)'
;MMIIATICFSLISVMVKFLGHLPVMEITFFRNIPTMLIIPLILKNKKISFFGNNKTLLLLRSLLSGFSAIANFYTITVMILTDAITIKQLSPFFIILLASVFLGEKIDFKKITIFILAFLGALLVVKPGFRLDIYPTAIALLGAMLTAGSHVTTRSLRLTDHPIVIVNYYGYTNGLISFGILLWQGNFILPDALSLFVLLLLGLVGLVGQFSLTKAYQMAPAKLVSFYLYLQIIFGALLGELLFKEIPDLFSIFGASLIIISGYLNYKLEN
;
A
#
# COMPACT_ATOMS: atom_id res chain seq x y z
N MET A 1 14.10 3.62 -3.10
CA MET A 1 12.86 3.06 -3.71
C MET A 1 11.70 2.99 -2.71
N MET A 2 11.86 2.39 -1.52
CA MET A 2 10.73 2.25 -0.59
C MET A 2 10.22 3.59 -0.04
N ILE A 3 11.10 4.56 0.24
CA ILE A 3 10.71 5.92 0.67
C ILE A 3 9.83 6.59 -0.40
N ILE A 4 10.19 6.47 -1.69
CA ILE A 4 9.37 6.99 -2.79
C ILE A 4 7.98 6.34 -2.78
N ALA A 5 7.92 5.02 -2.60
CA ALA A 5 6.66 4.30 -2.52
C ALA A 5 5.78 4.79 -1.37
N THR A 6 6.35 4.99 -0.17
CA THR A 6 5.59 5.46 1.00
C THR A 6 5.07 6.88 0.83
N ILE A 7 5.84 7.80 0.25
CA ILE A 7 5.39 9.16 -0.11
C ILE A 7 4.22 9.07 -1.10
N CYS A 8 4.38 8.30 -2.19
CA CYS A 8 3.32 8.12 -3.18
C CYS A 8 2.03 7.55 -2.54
N PHE A 9 2.14 6.56 -1.66
CA PHE A 9 0.96 5.97 -1.02
C PHE A 9 0.30 6.90 0.00
N SER A 10 1.06 7.78 0.67
CA SER A 10 0.48 8.82 1.52
C SER A 10 -0.29 9.84 0.70
N LEU A 11 0.26 10.29 -0.44
CA LEU A 11 -0.44 11.16 -1.38
C LEU A 11 -1.72 10.50 -1.93
N ILE A 12 -1.66 9.21 -2.29
CA ILE A 12 -2.84 8.45 -2.73
C ILE A 12 -3.92 8.44 -1.64
N SER A 13 -3.56 8.22 -0.36
CA SER A 13 -4.54 8.20 0.73
C SER A 13 -5.29 9.52 0.85
N VAL A 14 -4.59 10.65 0.72
CA VAL A 14 -5.21 11.99 0.69
C VAL A 14 -6.12 12.17 -0.52
N MET A 15 -5.66 11.79 -1.72
CA MET A 15 -6.46 11.89 -2.94
C MET A 15 -7.72 11.03 -2.88
N VAL A 16 -7.62 9.80 -2.35
CA VAL A 16 -8.78 8.90 -2.14
C VAL A 16 -9.77 9.52 -1.16
N LYS A 17 -9.28 10.13 -0.08
CA LYS A 17 -10.14 10.84 0.89
C LYS A 17 -10.88 12.01 0.23
N PHE A 18 -10.19 12.78 -0.60
CA PHE A 18 -10.79 13.88 -1.37
C PHE A 18 -11.87 13.38 -2.35
N LEU A 19 -11.63 12.22 -2.99
CA LEU A 19 -12.53 11.59 -3.94
C LEU A 19 -13.60 10.70 -3.28
N GLY A 20 -13.79 10.77 -1.97
CA GLY A 20 -14.70 9.89 -1.21
C GLY A 20 -16.19 9.95 -1.62
N HIS A 21 -16.57 10.92 -2.46
CA HIS A 21 -17.89 11.01 -3.07
C HIS A 21 -18.05 10.09 -4.30
N LEU A 22 -16.96 9.56 -4.86
CA LEU A 22 -16.99 8.63 -6.00
C LEU A 22 -16.98 7.16 -5.50
N PRO A 23 -17.55 6.23 -6.28
CA PRO A 23 -17.48 4.80 -5.96
C PRO A 23 -16.04 4.30 -5.87
N VAL A 24 -15.74 3.47 -4.86
CA VAL A 24 -14.39 2.90 -4.65
C VAL A 24 -13.88 2.15 -5.89
N MET A 25 -14.76 1.46 -6.62
CA MET A 25 -14.40 0.73 -7.84
C MET A 25 -13.99 1.67 -8.96
N GLU A 26 -14.64 2.83 -9.06
CA GLU A 26 -14.29 3.87 -10.01
C GLU A 26 -12.91 4.46 -9.71
N ILE A 27 -12.64 4.85 -8.47
CA ILE A 27 -11.32 5.31 -8.03
C ILE A 27 -10.25 4.26 -8.33
N THR A 28 -10.54 2.98 -8.05
CA THR A 28 -9.61 1.87 -8.30
C THR A 28 -9.36 1.66 -9.79
N PHE A 29 -10.39 1.77 -10.63
CA PHE A 29 -10.27 1.67 -12.08
C PHE A 29 -9.37 2.78 -12.65
N PHE A 30 -9.71 4.05 -12.37
CA PHE A 30 -8.92 5.19 -12.85
C PHE A 30 -7.48 5.16 -12.36
N ARG A 31 -7.22 4.71 -11.13
CA ARG A 31 -5.86 4.50 -10.61
C ARG A 31 -5.03 3.56 -11.47
N ASN A 32 -5.64 2.56 -12.09
CA ASN A 32 -4.92 1.55 -12.88
C ASN A 32 -4.76 1.94 -14.36
N ILE A 33 -5.52 2.91 -14.89
CA ILE A 33 -5.46 3.34 -16.30
C ILE A 33 -4.04 3.71 -16.73
N PRO A 34 -3.27 4.58 -16.03
CA PRO A 34 -1.90 4.89 -16.43
C PRO A 34 -1.00 3.65 -16.46
N THR A 35 -1.17 2.72 -15.54
CA THR A 35 -0.42 1.47 -15.53
C THR A 35 -0.74 0.62 -16.76
N MET A 36 -2.02 0.47 -17.12
CA MET A 36 -2.48 -0.30 -18.28
C MET A 36 -2.01 0.31 -19.61
N LEU A 37 -1.86 1.62 -19.70
CA LEU A 37 -1.42 2.30 -20.93
C LEU A 37 0.10 2.41 -21.03
N ILE A 38 0.80 2.78 -19.98
CA ILE A 38 2.22 3.11 -19.99
C ILE A 38 3.10 1.85 -19.93
N ILE A 39 2.75 0.91 -19.04
CA ILE A 39 3.62 -0.27 -18.83
C ILE A 39 3.78 -1.15 -20.07
N PRO A 40 2.75 -1.44 -20.88
CA PRO A 40 2.92 -2.20 -22.12
C PRO A 40 3.90 -1.55 -23.11
N LEU A 41 3.88 -0.22 -23.21
CA LEU A 41 4.82 0.52 -24.07
C LEU A 41 6.26 0.36 -23.56
N ILE A 42 6.48 0.41 -22.24
CA ILE A 42 7.80 0.19 -21.65
C ILE A 42 8.26 -1.26 -21.86
N LEU A 43 7.38 -2.25 -21.68
CA LEU A 43 7.69 -3.67 -21.92
C LEU A 43 8.11 -3.91 -23.36
N LYS A 44 7.35 -3.35 -24.33
CA LYS A 44 7.66 -3.43 -25.77
C LYS A 44 9.03 -2.81 -26.07
N ASN A 45 9.28 -1.59 -25.58
CA ASN A 45 10.55 -0.90 -25.82
C ASN A 45 11.76 -1.63 -25.22
N LYS A 46 11.58 -2.26 -24.05
CA LYS A 46 12.64 -3.03 -23.38
C LYS A 46 12.72 -4.49 -23.85
N LYS A 47 11.89 -4.92 -24.79
CA LYS A 47 11.80 -6.31 -25.28
C LYS A 47 11.59 -7.33 -24.14
N ILE A 48 10.82 -6.97 -23.11
CA ILE A 48 10.47 -7.84 -21.99
C ILE A 48 9.12 -8.48 -22.27
N SER A 49 8.99 -9.79 -21.96
CA SER A 49 7.74 -10.52 -22.15
C SER A 49 6.59 -9.88 -21.36
N PHE A 50 5.45 -9.68 -22.02
CA PHE A 50 4.24 -9.16 -21.38
C PHE A 50 3.67 -10.12 -20.32
N PHE A 51 3.76 -11.44 -20.56
CA PHE A 51 3.13 -12.48 -19.74
C PHE A 51 4.01 -13.01 -18.62
N GLY A 52 5.31 -12.64 -18.56
CA GLY A 52 6.24 -13.12 -17.54
C GLY A 52 6.45 -14.64 -17.58
N ASN A 53 7.12 -15.16 -16.55
CA ASN A 53 7.49 -16.56 -16.44
C ASN A 53 6.56 -17.32 -15.46
N ASN A 54 6.32 -16.79 -14.27
CA ASN A 54 5.48 -17.45 -13.26
C ASN A 54 4.08 -16.82 -13.18
N LYS A 55 3.22 -17.18 -14.16
CA LYS A 55 1.88 -16.62 -14.32
C LYS A 55 1.00 -16.80 -13.09
N THR A 56 1.10 -17.95 -12.41
CA THR A 56 0.30 -18.26 -11.22
C THR A 56 0.63 -17.32 -10.06
N LEU A 57 1.92 -17.13 -9.74
CA LEU A 57 2.33 -16.21 -8.70
C LEU A 57 2.07 -14.74 -9.08
N LEU A 58 2.22 -14.38 -10.36
CA LEU A 58 1.89 -13.05 -10.87
C LEU A 58 0.40 -12.74 -10.68
N LEU A 59 -0.48 -13.68 -11.01
CA LEU A 59 -1.92 -13.53 -10.82
C LEU A 59 -2.28 -13.49 -9.31
N LEU A 60 -1.76 -14.44 -8.52
CA LEU A 60 -1.99 -14.48 -7.06
C LEU A 60 -1.58 -13.15 -6.40
N ARG A 61 -0.38 -12.66 -6.71
CA ARG A 61 0.12 -11.37 -6.22
C ARG A 61 -0.81 -10.23 -6.60
N SER A 62 -1.29 -10.21 -7.84
CA SER A 62 -2.14 -9.15 -8.36
C SER A 62 -3.52 -9.16 -7.69
N LEU A 63 -4.11 -10.33 -7.50
CA LEU A 63 -5.38 -10.50 -6.78
C LEU A 63 -5.26 -10.07 -5.31
N LEU A 64 -4.25 -10.57 -4.59
CA LEU A 64 -4.00 -10.18 -3.19
C LEU A 64 -3.84 -8.66 -3.06
N SER A 65 -3.05 -8.04 -3.95
CA SER A 65 -2.81 -6.60 -3.93
C SER A 65 -4.06 -5.80 -4.31
N GLY A 66 -4.86 -6.30 -5.23
CA GLY A 66 -6.08 -5.65 -5.68
C GLY A 66 -7.17 -5.64 -4.63
N PHE A 67 -7.48 -6.80 -4.08
CA PHE A 67 -8.44 -6.90 -2.98
C PHE A 67 -7.99 -6.10 -1.76
N SER A 68 -6.68 -6.09 -1.46
CA SER A 68 -6.14 -5.21 -0.44
C SER A 68 -6.36 -3.73 -0.74
N ALA A 69 -6.15 -3.29 -1.99
CA ALA A 69 -6.36 -1.89 -2.38
C ALA A 69 -7.83 -1.49 -2.26
N ILE A 70 -8.76 -2.35 -2.70
CA ILE A 70 -10.20 -2.15 -2.56
C ILE A 70 -10.60 -2.02 -1.08
N ALA A 71 -10.14 -2.96 -0.24
CA ALA A 71 -10.38 -2.92 1.20
C ALA A 71 -9.85 -1.64 1.84
N ASN A 72 -8.61 -1.22 1.49
CA ASN A 72 -8.01 0.01 2.00
C ASN A 72 -8.77 1.26 1.53
N PHE A 73 -9.20 1.32 0.27
CA PHE A 73 -9.95 2.49 -0.23
C PHE A 73 -11.32 2.58 0.43
N TYR A 74 -12.03 1.45 0.56
CA TYR A 74 -13.28 1.39 1.30
C TYR A 74 -13.10 1.90 2.74
N THR A 75 -12.12 1.39 3.48
CA THR A 75 -11.92 1.79 4.88
C THR A 75 -11.55 3.28 5.02
N ILE A 76 -10.77 3.85 4.08
CA ILE A 76 -10.45 5.28 4.05
C ILE A 76 -11.73 6.14 3.85
N THR A 77 -12.72 5.65 3.11
CA THR A 77 -13.96 6.40 2.87
C THR A 77 -14.96 6.33 4.03
N VAL A 78 -14.99 5.21 4.77
CA VAL A 78 -16.00 4.97 5.83
C VAL A 78 -15.46 5.14 7.25
N MET A 79 -14.13 5.17 7.44
CA MET A 79 -13.49 5.35 8.74
C MET A 79 -12.77 6.70 8.83
N ILE A 80 -12.38 7.08 10.04
CA ILE A 80 -11.41 8.16 10.23
C ILE A 80 -10.11 7.75 9.55
N LEU A 81 -9.52 8.64 8.73
CA LEU A 81 -8.34 8.35 7.92
C LEU A 81 -7.19 7.76 8.76
N THR A 82 -6.98 8.32 9.94
CA THR A 82 -5.95 7.88 10.89
C THR A 82 -6.17 6.44 11.36
N ASP A 83 -7.40 6.05 11.68
CA ASP A 83 -7.74 4.69 12.14
C ASP A 83 -7.53 3.67 11.02
N ALA A 84 -7.98 3.97 9.80
CA ALA A 84 -7.78 3.13 8.63
C ALA A 84 -6.28 2.91 8.33
N ILE A 85 -5.46 3.98 8.39
CA ILE A 85 -4.01 3.91 8.20
C ILE A 85 -3.36 3.04 9.29
N THR A 86 -3.80 3.14 10.54
CA THR A 86 -3.19 2.35 11.63
C THR A 86 -3.42 0.87 11.47
N ILE A 87 -4.67 0.47 11.21
CA ILE A 87 -4.97 -0.95 11.04
C ILE A 87 -4.18 -1.50 9.86
N LYS A 88 -4.04 -0.74 8.78
CA LYS A 88 -3.18 -1.10 7.65
C LYS A 88 -1.72 -1.31 8.07
N GLN A 89 -1.22 -0.56 9.06
CA GLN A 89 0.16 -0.72 9.56
C GLN A 89 0.38 -1.97 10.41
N LEU A 90 -0.62 -2.82 10.58
CA LEU A 90 -0.42 -4.20 11.03
C LEU A 90 0.20 -5.07 9.92
N SER A 91 0.14 -4.65 8.66
CA SER A 91 0.70 -5.44 7.55
C SER A 91 2.18 -5.80 7.70
N PRO A 92 3.11 -4.96 8.20
CA PRO A 92 4.50 -5.38 8.46
C PRO A 92 4.64 -6.58 9.40
N PHE A 93 3.78 -6.70 10.41
CA PHE A 93 3.79 -7.87 11.29
C PHE A 93 3.42 -9.14 10.52
N PHE A 94 2.35 -9.09 9.74
CA PHE A 94 1.97 -10.21 8.88
C PHE A 94 3.03 -10.53 7.82
N ILE A 95 3.75 -9.52 7.29
CA ILE A 95 4.85 -9.74 6.34
C ILE A 95 5.97 -10.56 6.99
N ILE A 96 6.37 -10.24 8.23
CA ILE A 96 7.42 -10.99 8.94
C ILE A 96 7.01 -12.44 9.13
N LEU A 97 5.78 -12.67 9.61
CA LEU A 97 5.26 -14.02 9.81
C LEU A 97 5.21 -14.82 8.50
N LEU A 98 4.61 -14.25 7.46
CA LEU A 98 4.50 -14.91 6.16
C LEU A 98 5.86 -15.09 5.48
N ALA A 99 6.77 -14.12 5.57
CA ALA A 99 8.13 -14.22 5.02
C ALA A 99 8.93 -15.32 5.72
N SER A 100 8.76 -15.49 7.03
CA SER A 100 9.39 -16.60 7.76
C SER A 100 8.89 -17.96 7.29
N VAL A 101 7.55 -18.10 7.14
CA VAL A 101 6.94 -19.38 6.74
C VAL A 101 7.21 -19.72 5.27
N PHE A 102 7.03 -18.74 4.36
CA PHE A 102 7.06 -18.99 2.92
C PHE A 102 8.39 -18.72 2.24
N LEU A 103 9.25 -17.86 2.82
CA LEU A 103 10.56 -17.50 2.25
C LEU A 103 11.73 -18.06 3.05
N GLY A 104 11.48 -18.68 4.22
CA GLY A 104 12.53 -19.17 5.12
C GLY A 104 13.35 -18.04 5.74
N GLU A 105 12.84 -16.80 5.77
CA GLU A 105 13.52 -15.68 6.40
C GLU A 105 13.52 -15.86 7.93
N LYS A 106 14.70 -15.98 8.54
CA LYS A 106 14.82 -16.18 10.00
C LYS A 106 14.23 -15.00 10.77
N ILE A 107 13.41 -15.30 11.77
CA ILE A 107 12.87 -14.31 12.72
C ILE A 107 13.96 -14.05 13.76
N ASP A 108 14.35 -12.78 13.90
CA ASP A 108 15.25 -12.31 14.97
C ASP A 108 14.40 -11.65 16.06
N PHE A 109 14.50 -12.14 17.29
CA PHE A 109 13.75 -11.58 18.43
C PHE A 109 14.04 -10.09 18.67
N LYS A 110 15.26 -9.62 18.41
CA LYS A 110 15.59 -8.20 18.50
C LYS A 110 14.78 -7.38 17.51
N LYS A 111 14.56 -7.89 16.30
CA LYS A 111 13.74 -7.23 15.28
C LYS A 111 12.26 -7.21 15.67
N ILE A 112 11.75 -8.25 16.30
CA ILE A 112 10.36 -8.25 16.82
C ILE A 112 10.18 -7.12 17.82
N THR A 113 11.11 -6.93 18.75
CA THR A 113 11.03 -5.82 19.72
C THR A 113 11.01 -4.46 19.04
N ILE A 114 11.84 -4.25 18.02
CA ILE A 114 11.85 -3.00 17.23
C ILE A 114 10.53 -2.80 16.49
N PHE A 115 9.96 -3.86 15.93
CA PHE A 115 8.65 -3.78 15.28
C PHE A 115 7.52 -3.44 16.26
N ILE A 116 7.53 -4.06 17.45
CA ILE A 116 6.57 -3.72 18.52
C ILE A 116 6.72 -2.25 18.90
N LEU A 117 7.95 -1.75 19.04
CA LEU A 117 8.21 -0.35 19.37
C LEU A 117 7.67 0.60 18.28
N ALA A 118 7.91 0.26 16.99
CA ALA A 118 7.37 1.01 15.87
C ALA A 118 5.83 0.99 15.84
N PHE A 119 5.23 -0.15 16.16
CA PHE A 119 3.78 -0.30 16.23
C PHE A 119 3.17 0.51 17.39
N LEU A 120 3.78 0.49 18.57
CA LEU A 120 3.36 1.35 19.69
C LEU A 120 3.48 2.82 19.31
N GLY A 121 4.55 3.21 18.63
CA GLY A 121 4.68 4.56 18.06
C GLY A 121 3.53 4.88 17.10
N ALA A 122 3.17 3.95 16.23
CA ALA A 122 2.03 4.09 15.32
C ALA A 122 0.71 4.30 16.08
N LEU A 123 0.45 3.51 17.10
CA LEU A 123 -0.75 3.65 17.95
C LEU A 123 -0.81 5.01 18.64
N LEU A 124 0.33 5.56 19.09
CA LEU A 124 0.38 6.89 19.70
C LEU A 124 0.08 8.01 18.70
N VAL A 125 0.54 7.88 17.46
CA VAL A 125 0.24 8.88 16.41
C VAL A 125 -1.24 8.88 16.08
N VAL A 126 -1.84 7.72 16.00
CA VAL A 126 -3.17 7.53 15.46
C VAL A 126 -4.25 7.69 16.52
N LYS A 127 -3.97 7.32 17.80
CA LYS A 127 -4.95 7.35 18.89
C LYS A 127 -6.30 6.78 18.46
N PRO A 128 -6.37 5.48 18.13
CA PRO A 128 -7.59 4.89 17.64
C PRO A 128 -8.73 5.23 18.61
N GLY A 129 -9.72 5.99 18.13
CA GLY A 129 -10.91 6.26 18.91
C GLY A 129 -11.57 4.92 19.23
N PHE A 130 -11.91 4.66 20.49
CA PHE A 130 -12.55 3.41 20.94
C PHE A 130 -13.94 3.14 20.32
N ARG A 131 -14.34 3.90 19.31
CA ARG A 131 -15.57 3.71 18.52
C ARG A 131 -15.24 3.05 17.16
N LEU A 132 -14.65 1.86 17.22
CA LEU A 132 -14.39 1.09 16.02
C LEU A 132 -15.65 0.28 15.64
N ASP A 133 -16.26 0.60 14.53
CA ASP A 133 -17.27 -0.27 13.92
C ASP A 133 -16.61 -1.59 13.54
N ILE A 134 -17.18 -2.71 14.01
CA ILE A 134 -16.62 -4.05 13.83
C ILE A 134 -16.44 -4.39 12.35
N TYR A 135 -17.39 -4.05 11.51
CA TYR A 135 -17.38 -4.42 10.08
C TYR A 135 -16.25 -3.72 9.29
N PRO A 136 -16.11 -2.37 9.29
CA PRO A 136 -14.98 -1.71 8.63
C PRO A 136 -13.63 -2.14 9.20
N THR A 137 -13.54 -2.36 10.53
CA THR A 137 -12.31 -2.82 11.19
C THR A 137 -11.88 -4.20 10.70
N ALA A 138 -12.82 -5.14 10.57
CA ALA A 138 -12.53 -6.47 10.03
C ALA A 138 -12.05 -6.41 8.58
N ILE A 139 -12.66 -5.54 7.74
CA ILE A 139 -12.22 -5.32 6.36
C ILE A 139 -10.82 -4.71 6.31
N ALA A 140 -10.51 -3.74 7.19
CA ALA A 140 -9.18 -3.14 7.28
C ALA A 140 -8.10 -4.17 7.65
N LEU A 141 -8.41 -5.03 8.64
CA LEU A 141 -7.51 -6.10 9.07
C LEU A 141 -7.28 -7.13 7.96
N LEU A 142 -8.34 -7.57 7.28
CA LEU A 142 -8.23 -8.42 6.09
C LEU A 142 -7.38 -7.76 5.00
N GLY A 143 -7.59 -6.48 4.74
CA GLY A 143 -6.78 -5.68 3.82
C GLY A 143 -5.29 -5.68 4.19
N ALA A 144 -4.95 -5.57 5.48
CA ALA A 144 -3.58 -5.64 5.97
C ALA A 144 -2.95 -7.03 5.74
N MET A 145 -3.69 -8.11 5.97
CA MET A 145 -3.24 -9.49 5.70
C MET A 145 -3.02 -9.73 4.20
N LEU A 146 -3.94 -9.28 3.34
CA LEU A 146 -3.83 -9.37 1.89
C LEU A 146 -2.62 -8.57 1.37
N THR A 147 -2.37 -7.39 1.94
CA THR A 147 -1.16 -6.58 1.68
C THR A 147 0.09 -7.40 1.95
N ALA A 148 0.15 -8.04 3.11
CA ALA A 148 1.30 -8.84 3.51
C ALA A 148 1.54 -10.01 2.55
N GLY A 149 0.50 -10.76 2.21
CA GLY A 149 0.58 -11.85 1.22
C GLY A 149 1.10 -11.37 -0.14
N SER A 150 0.61 -10.23 -0.61
CA SER A 150 1.06 -9.61 -1.87
C SER A 150 2.55 -9.24 -1.84
N HIS A 151 3.05 -8.70 -0.73
CA HIS A 151 4.46 -8.27 -0.62
C HIS A 151 5.40 -9.48 -0.53
N VAL A 152 5.03 -10.52 0.22
CA VAL A 152 5.78 -11.77 0.29
C VAL A 152 5.82 -12.46 -1.09
N THR A 153 4.69 -12.52 -1.79
CA THR A 153 4.64 -13.06 -3.17
C THR A 153 5.49 -12.21 -4.13
N THR A 154 5.50 -10.88 -3.98
CA THR A 154 6.38 -9.99 -4.77
C THR A 154 7.86 -10.33 -4.54
N ARG A 155 8.23 -10.66 -3.31
CA ARG A 155 9.60 -11.09 -2.98
C ARG A 155 9.92 -12.45 -3.59
N SER A 156 9.00 -13.40 -3.60
CA SER A 156 9.18 -14.70 -4.27
C SER A 156 9.43 -14.55 -5.78
N LEU A 157 8.71 -13.63 -6.43
CA LEU A 157 8.80 -13.38 -7.88
C LEU A 157 10.14 -12.77 -8.31
N ARG A 158 11.02 -12.36 -7.39
CA ARG A 158 12.34 -11.78 -7.73
C ARG A 158 13.23 -12.68 -8.59
N LEU A 159 13.05 -14.00 -8.45
CA LEU A 159 13.87 -15.00 -9.14
C LEU A 159 13.36 -15.33 -10.54
N THR A 160 12.11 -15.02 -10.84
CA THR A 160 11.44 -15.44 -12.06
C THR A 160 11.01 -14.30 -12.96
N ASP A 161 10.64 -13.15 -12.38
CA ASP A 161 9.94 -12.10 -13.12
C ASP A 161 10.50 -10.69 -12.87
N HIS A 162 10.55 -9.92 -13.96
CA HIS A 162 11.00 -8.53 -13.91
C HIS A 162 9.96 -7.62 -13.16
N PRO A 163 10.38 -6.62 -12.36
CA PRO A 163 9.47 -5.73 -11.63
C PRO A 163 8.37 -5.12 -12.48
N ILE A 164 8.67 -4.73 -13.72
CA ILE A 164 7.72 -4.12 -14.65
C ILE A 164 6.59 -5.09 -15.00
N VAL A 165 6.89 -6.40 -15.16
CA VAL A 165 5.89 -7.44 -15.46
C VAL A 165 4.93 -7.61 -14.28
N ILE A 166 5.45 -7.58 -13.05
CA ILE A 166 4.63 -7.67 -11.84
C ILE A 166 3.65 -6.48 -11.76
N VAL A 167 4.14 -5.27 -12.08
CA VAL A 167 3.28 -4.06 -12.11
C VAL A 167 2.27 -4.13 -13.26
N ASN A 168 2.64 -4.70 -14.39
CA ASN A 168 1.74 -4.93 -15.54
C ASN A 168 0.55 -5.81 -15.15
N TYR A 169 0.82 -6.98 -14.58
CA TYR A 169 -0.24 -7.88 -14.07
C TYR A 169 -1.14 -7.20 -13.07
N TYR A 170 -0.56 -6.45 -12.13
CA TYR A 170 -1.35 -5.68 -11.16
C TYR A 170 -2.31 -4.70 -11.85
N GLY A 171 -1.82 -3.90 -12.79
CA GLY A 171 -2.63 -2.90 -13.49
C GLY A 171 -3.79 -3.52 -14.24
N TYR A 172 -3.52 -4.56 -15.06
CA TYR A 172 -4.55 -5.22 -15.85
C TYR A 172 -5.54 -5.99 -14.98
N THR A 173 -5.05 -6.82 -14.05
CA THR A 173 -5.95 -7.62 -13.20
C THR A 173 -6.90 -6.71 -12.41
N ASN A 174 -6.36 -5.68 -11.76
CA ASN A 174 -7.18 -4.82 -10.90
C ASN A 174 -8.01 -3.81 -11.71
N GLY A 175 -7.48 -3.29 -12.80
CA GLY A 175 -8.23 -2.43 -13.70
C GLY A 175 -9.45 -3.14 -14.28
N LEU A 176 -9.27 -4.36 -14.81
CA LEU A 176 -10.36 -5.14 -15.40
C LEU A 176 -11.39 -5.60 -14.36
N ILE A 177 -10.94 -6.05 -13.17
CA ILE A 177 -11.86 -6.42 -12.09
C ILE A 177 -12.68 -5.22 -11.62
N SER A 178 -12.03 -4.07 -11.38
CA SER A 178 -12.72 -2.86 -10.93
C SER A 178 -13.72 -2.37 -11.97
N PHE A 179 -13.35 -2.41 -13.24
CA PHE A 179 -14.22 -2.03 -14.35
C PHE A 179 -15.43 -2.98 -14.47
N GLY A 180 -15.18 -4.30 -14.39
CA GLY A 180 -16.25 -5.30 -14.42
C GLY A 180 -17.27 -5.13 -13.28
N ILE A 181 -16.77 -4.91 -12.05
CA ILE A 181 -17.64 -4.66 -10.89
C ILE A 181 -18.40 -3.33 -11.05
N LEU A 182 -17.74 -2.28 -11.54
CA LEU A 182 -18.36 -0.99 -11.79
C LEU A 182 -19.52 -1.08 -12.80
N LEU A 183 -19.31 -1.84 -13.89
CA LEU A 183 -20.36 -2.11 -14.88
C LEU A 183 -21.52 -2.92 -14.28
N TRP A 184 -21.19 -3.93 -13.47
CA TRP A 184 -22.22 -4.77 -12.84
C TRP A 184 -23.05 -4.01 -11.82
N GLN A 185 -22.45 -3.10 -11.05
CA GLN A 185 -23.15 -2.27 -10.08
C GLN A 185 -23.97 -1.14 -10.73
N GLY A 186 -23.60 -0.70 -11.94
CA GLY A 186 -24.29 0.38 -12.65
C GLY A 186 -24.24 1.74 -11.96
N ASN A 187 -23.28 1.94 -11.02
CA ASN A 187 -23.19 3.13 -10.19
C ASN A 187 -22.05 4.08 -10.61
N PHE A 188 -21.70 4.09 -11.90
CA PHE A 188 -20.71 5.01 -12.43
C PHE A 188 -21.20 6.46 -12.28
N ILE A 189 -20.37 7.31 -11.69
CA ILE A 189 -20.60 8.73 -11.49
C ILE A 189 -19.64 9.49 -12.41
N LEU A 190 -20.19 10.27 -13.35
CA LEU A 190 -19.33 11.07 -14.23
C LEU A 190 -18.53 12.09 -13.39
N PRO A 191 -17.20 11.97 -13.29
CA PRO A 191 -16.40 12.87 -12.47
C PRO A 191 -16.40 14.29 -13.08
N ASP A 192 -16.48 15.29 -12.23
CA ASP A 192 -16.25 16.68 -12.64
C ASP A 192 -14.78 16.90 -13.04
N ALA A 193 -14.46 18.05 -13.63
CA ALA A 193 -13.11 18.33 -14.16
C ALA A 193 -12.01 18.22 -13.10
N LEU A 194 -12.29 18.67 -11.87
CA LEU A 194 -11.32 18.58 -10.76
C LEU A 194 -11.13 17.14 -10.30
N SER A 195 -12.21 16.40 -10.09
CA SER A 195 -12.15 14.97 -9.73
C SER A 195 -11.44 14.15 -10.80
N LEU A 196 -11.69 14.42 -12.08
CA LEU A 196 -10.99 13.74 -13.18
C LEU A 196 -9.48 14.04 -13.15
N PHE A 197 -9.09 15.29 -12.94
CA PHE A 197 -7.68 15.66 -12.78
C PHE A 197 -7.02 14.91 -11.61
N VAL A 198 -7.68 14.87 -10.44
CA VAL A 198 -7.17 14.16 -9.26
C VAL A 198 -7.10 12.65 -9.50
N LEU A 199 -8.07 12.05 -10.18
CA LEU A 199 -8.06 10.63 -10.57
C LEU A 199 -6.89 10.28 -11.49
N LEU A 200 -6.59 11.12 -12.49
CA LEU A 200 -5.44 10.91 -13.38
C LEU A 200 -4.11 11.05 -12.63
N LEU A 201 -4.00 12.05 -11.78
CA LEU A 201 -2.82 12.26 -10.93
C LEU A 201 -2.63 11.09 -9.97
N LEU A 202 -3.71 10.61 -9.33
CA LEU A 202 -3.71 9.43 -8.47
C LEU A 202 -3.20 8.19 -9.21
N GLY A 203 -3.58 8.02 -10.45
CA GLY A 203 -3.11 6.92 -11.30
C GLY A 203 -1.61 7.01 -11.60
N LEU A 204 -1.10 8.19 -11.94
CA LEU A 204 0.33 8.41 -12.20
C LEU A 204 1.17 8.21 -10.93
N VAL A 205 0.76 8.80 -9.81
CA VAL A 205 1.41 8.61 -8.49
C VAL A 205 1.33 7.13 -8.08
N GLY A 206 0.19 6.47 -8.35
CA GLY A 206 0.00 5.05 -8.12
C GLY A 206 0.96 4.18 -8.91
N LEU A 207 1.21 4.48 -10.17
CA LEU A 207 2.17 3.79 -11.02
C LEU A 207 3.59 3.89 -10.45
N VAL A 208 4.03 5.11 -10.12
CA VAL A 208 5.37 5.36 -9.54
C VAL A 208 5.52 4.65 -8.20
N GLY A 209 4.52 4.77 -7.32
CA GLY A 209 4.53 4.11 -6.01
C GLY A 209 4.58 2.60 -6.13
N GLN A 210 3.75 2.02 -7.00
CA GLN A 210 3.65 0.58 -7.20
C GLN A 210 4.93 -0.01 -7.81
N PHE A 211 5.53 0.67 -8.79
CA PHE A 211 6.81 0.26 -9.35
C PHE A 211 7.94 0.33 -8.32
N SER A 212 8.02 1.43 -7.57
CA SER A 212 9.04 1.64 -6.54
C SER A 212 8.94 0.60 -5.42
N LEU A 213 7.71 0.28 -4.97
CA LEU A 213 7.43 -0.77 -4.00
C LEU A 213 7.88 -2.14 -4.52
N THR A 214 7.42 -2.51 -5.72
CA THR A 214 7.74 -3.82 -6.32
C THR A 214 9.25 -4.01 -6.45
N LYS A 215 9.94 -2.99 -6.94
CA LYS A 215 11.40 -3.01 -7.06
C LYS A 215 12.09 -3.12 -5.69
N ALA A 216 11.60 -2.41 -4.66
CA ALA A 216 12.16 -2.50 -3.32
C ALA A 216 12.07 -3.93 -2.75
N TYR A 217 10.91 -4.58 -2.84
CA TYR A 217 10.73 -5.97 -2.38
C TYR A 217 11.52 -6.99 -3.20
N GLN A 218 11.83 -6.72 -4.44
CA GLN A 218 12.71 -7.60 -5.22
C GLN A 218 14.18 -7.44 -4.84
N MET A 219 14.62 -6.26 -4.44
CA MET A 219 16.03 -5.95 -4.16
C MET A 219 16.47 -6.35 -2.75
N ALA A 220 15.56 -6.40 -1.76
CA ALA A 220 15.90 -6.62 -0.36
C ALA A 220 14.92 -7.56 0.35
N PRO A 221 15.31 -8.18 1.48
CA PRO A 221 14.43 -9.04 2.29
C PRO A 221 13.12 -8.34 2.66
N ALA A 222 12.01 -9.10 2.63
CA ALA A 222 10.69 -8.54 2.88
C ALA A 222 10.57 -7.89 4.26
N LYS A 223 11.16 -8.52 5.29
CA LYS A 223 11.20 -8.01 6.66
C LYS A 223 11.92 -6.65 6.79
N LEU A 224 12.97 -6.41 6.01
CA LEU A 224 13.69 -5.14 6.02
C LEU A 224 12.91 -4.03 5.33
N VAL A 225 12.38 -4.35 4.15
CA VAL A 225 11.62 -3.40 3.32
C VAL A 225 10.32 -2.99 3.99
N SER A 226 9.62 -3.94 4.65
CA SER A 226 8.34 -3.69 5.31
C SER A 226 8.41 -2.68 6.44
N PHE A 227 9.58 -2.56 7.11
CA PHE A 227 9.77 -1.55 8.15
C PHE A 227 9.53 -0.12 7.64
N TYR A 228 9.98 0.18 6.42
CA TYR A 228 9.80 1.51 5.82
C TYR A 228 8.33 1.87 5.54
N LEU A 229 7.39 0.91 5.60
CA LEU A 229 5.95 1.20 5.48
C LEU A 229 5.46 2.13 6.60
N TYR A 230 6.08 2.08 7.79
CA TYR A 230 5.73 2.97 8.90
C TYR A 230 5.96 4.45 8.58
N LEU A 231 6.88 4.78 7.67
CA LEU A 231 7.08 6.15 7.21
C LEU A 231 5.80 6.75 6.58
N GLN A 232 4.89 5.89 6.10
CA GLN A 232 3.60 6.36 5.58
C GLN A 232 2.77 7.07 6.65
N ILE A 233 2.92 6.71 7.93
CA ILE A 233 2.24 7.41 9.05
C ILE A 233 2.80 8.82 9.18
N ILE A 234 4.12 8.97 9.15
CA ILE A 234 4.78 10.28 9.26
C ILE A 234 4.38 11.18 8.09
N PHE A 235 4.48 10.65 6.86
CA PHE A 235 4.06 11.42 5.68
C PHE A 235 2.56 11.70 5.67
N GLY A 236 1.74 10.77 6.17
CA GLY A 236 0.29 10.95 6.32
C GLY A 236 -0.04 12.06 7.31
N ALA A 237 0.64 12.10 8.46
CA ALA A 237 0.48 13.16 9.46
C ALA A 237 0.91 14.54 8.92
N LEU A 238 2.07 14.61 8.25
CA LEU A 238 2.55 15.85 7.62
C LEU A 238 1.58 16.37 6.54
N LEU A 239 1.06 15.48 5.70
CA LEU A 239 0.08 15.87 4.68
C LEU A 239 -1.27 16.24 5.31
N GLY A 240 -1.66 15.59 6.41
CA GLY A 240 -2.85 15.96 7.20
C GLY A 240 -2.75 17.37 7.74
N GLU A 241 -1.61 17.73 8.32
CA GLU A 241 -1.34 19.09 8.80
C GLU A 241 -1.38 20.12 7.67
N LEU A 242 -0.65 19.85 6.58
CA LEU A 242 -0.52 20.80 5.46
C LEU A 242 -1.83 21.04 4.70
N LEU A 243 -2.63 19.98 4.48
CA LEU A 243 -3.83 20.05 3.63
C LEU A 243 -5.12 20.24 4.43
N PHE A 244 -5.18 19.72 5.66
CA PHE A 244 -6.38 19.75 6.49
C PHE A 244 -6.21 20.57 7.77
N LYS A 245 -5.01 21.18 7.98
CA LYS A 245 -4.66 21.97 9.17
C LYS A 245 -4.80 21.17 10.48
N GLU A 246 -4.58 19.88 10.43
CA GLU A 246 -4.58 18.99 11.58
C GLU A 246 -3.23 19.09 12.29
N ILE A 247 -3.15 19.86 13.39
CA ILE A 247 -1.90 20.06 14.15
C ILE A 247 -1.59 18.79 14.96
N PRO A 248 -0.42 18.16 14.75
CA PRO A 248 -0.01 17.00 15.53
C PRO A 248 0.17 17.38 17.00
N ASP A 249 -0.46 16.66 17.90
CA ASP A 249 -0.30 16.87 19.33
C ASP A 249 0.95 16.14 19.88
N LEU A 250 1.20 16.31 21.21
CA LEU A 250 2.37 15.72 21.88
C LEU A 250 2.46 14.20 21.70
N PHE A 251 1.35 13.46 21.73
CA PHE A 251 1.36 12.02 21.55
C PHE A 251 1.73 11.62 20.12
N SER A 252 1.29 12.39 19.13
CA SER A 252 1.67 12.19 17.72
C SER A 252 3.16 12.44 17.51
N ILE A 253 3.74 13.47 18.16
CA ILE A 253 5.18 13.76 18.11
C ILE A 253 5.98 12.63 18.78
N PHE A 254 5.56 12.17 19.97
CA PHE A 254 6.20 11.03 20.64
C PHE A 254 6.11 9.76 19.81
N GLY A 255 4.96 9.45 19.24
CA GLY A 255 4.76 8.28 18.38
C GLY A 255 5.63 8.33 17.13
N ALA A 256 5.70 9.48 16.45
CA ALA A 256 6.58 9.68 15.30
C ALA A 256 8.07 9.48 15.68
N SER A 257 8.47 9.99 16.85
CA SER A 257 9.84 9.81 17.37
C SER A 257 10.15 8.33 17.61
N LEU A 258 9.24 7.55 18.20
CA LEU A 258 9.40 6.11 18.39
C LEU A 258 9.55 5.37 17.05
N ILE A 259 8.77 5.74 16.02
CA ILE A 259 8.89 5.16 14.68
C ILE A 259 10.26 5.45 14.08
N ILE A 260 10.75 6.69 14.18
CA ILE A 260 12.08 7.09 13.66
C ILE A 260 13.19 6.34 14.39
N ILE A 261 13.14 6.28 15.73
CA ILE A 261 14.12 5.54 16.56
C ILE A 261 14.13 4.06 16.17
N SER A 262 12.94 3.45 16.03
CA SER A 262 12.81 2.05 15.61
C SER A 262 13.42 1.83 14.23
N GLY A 263 13.23 2.78 13.28
CA GLY A 263 13.86 2.76 11.97
C GLY A 263 15.38 2.76 12.03
N TYR A 264 15.93 3.63 12.85
CA TYR A 264 17.36 3.73 13.06
C TYR A 264 17.94 2.46 13.73
N LEU A 265 17.27 1.92 14.75
CA LEU A 265 17.68 0.68 15.40
C LEU A 265 17.63 -0.52 14.43
N ASN A 266 16.58 -0.62 13.60
CA ASN A 266 16.51 -1.66 12.58
C ASN A 266 17.63 -1.54 11.55
N TYR A 267 17.96 -0.32 11.11
CA TYR A 267 19.10 -0.08 10.23
C TYR A 267 20.43 -0.50 10.86
N LYS A 268 20.67 -0.14 12.14
CA LYS A 268 21.90 -0.49 12.88
C LYS A 268 22.06 -1.99 13.11
N LEU A 269 20.98 -2.76 13.19
CA LEU A 269 21.05 -4.22 13.32
C LEU A 269 21.35 -4.94 11.99
N GLU A 270 21.21 -4.28 10.87
CA GLU A 270 21.49 -4.85 9.54
C GLU A 270 22.93 -4.59 9.06
N ASN A 271 23.59 -3.56 9.60
CA ASN A 271 24.99 -3.22 9.33
C ASN A 271 25.90 -3.62 10.49
#